data_bb7398ef93cdf1f0fb46f10d6a230fde
#
_entry.id   bb7398ef93cdf1f0fb46f10d6a230fde
#
_cell.length_a   1.000
_cell.length_b   1.000
_cell.length_c   1.000
_cell.angle_alpha   90.00
_cell.angle_beta   90.00
_cell.angle_gamma   90.00
#
_symmetry.space_group_name_H-M   'P 1'
#
loop_
_entity.id
_entity.type
_entity.pdbx_description
1 polymer ?
#
loop_
_entity_poly.entity_id
_entity_poly.type
_entity_poly.pdbx_seq_one_letter_code
_entity_poly.pdbx_strand_id
1 'polypeptide(L)'
;MFYRNASKTPTASEKGFTMIELLVVIIIIGVLSAIAAPGWLAFTNKQRMNAVNDAALNTLREAQREAKRTKQSYSISFKTDADGVPQVAVYLAKDSKGILLPASSWKKLGENQEMPKGTVLVGTNLTGVNTAGSSLTPLTGNQTQPITFDYQGNLSSEYNSPNLGPNNKGLIVSVALTQSGFSGTKRCVIVRTLLGSIQTGQDNQCIP
;
A
#
# COMPACT_ATOMS: atom_id res chain seq x y z
N MET A 1 28.36 78.22 20.40
CA MET A 1 28.60 77.70 19.03
C MET A 1 29.11 76.30 19.19
N PHE A 2 28.19 75.28 19.15
CA PHE A 2 28.57 73.86 19.38
C PHE A 2 28.62 73.13 18.03
N TYR A 3 29.80 72.67 17.61
CA TYR A 3 29.99 71.85 16.46
C TYR A 3 29.62 70.43 16.80
N ARG A 4 28.60 69.89 16.12
CA ARG A 4 28.13 68.52 16.25
C ARG A 4 28.92 67.69 15.25
N ASN A 5 29.88 66.93 15.74
CA ASN A 5 30.57 65.92 14.96
C ASN A 5 29.61 64.79 14.60
N ALA A 6 29.24 64.70 13.33
CA ALA A 6 28.49 63.51 12.77
C ALA A 6 29.49 62.39 12.58
N SER A 7 29.37 61.32 13.41
CA SER A 7 30.08 60.08 13.23
C SER A 7 29.52 59.37 11.98
N LYS A 8 30.33 59.24 10.93
CA LYS A 8 30.04 58.42 9.80
C LYS A 8 30.10 56.93 10.24
N THR A 9 28.96 56.25 10.27
CA THR A 9 28.89 54.81 10.40
C THR A 9 29.55 54.20 9.16
N PRO A 10 30.46 53.22 9.31
CA PRO A 10 31.04 52.53 8.15
C PRO A 10 29.93 51.72 7.46
N THR A 11 29.66 52.05 6.19
CA THR A 11 28.82 51.25 5.32
C THR A 11 29.54 49.90 5.12
N ALA A 12 28.95 48.84 5.64
CA ALA A 12 29.42 47.49 5.36
C ALA A 12 29.39 47.30 3.83
N SER A 13 30.54 47.00 3.25
CA SER A 13 30.68 46.67 1.83
C SER A 13 29.93 45.38 1.58
N GLU A 14 28.78 45.44 0.93
CA GLU A 14 28.08 44.25 0.43
C GLU A 14 28.93 43.64 -0.66
N LYS A 15 29.59 42.52 -0.32
CA LYS A 15 30.36 41.72 -1.32
C LYS A 15 29.34 40.89 -2.10
N GLY A 16 29.10 41.27 -3.33
CA GLY A 16 28.34 40.47 -4.29
C GLY A 16 29.09 39.19 -4.70
N PHE A 17 28.35 38.15 -5.09
CA PHE A 17 28.92 36.90 -5.63
C PHE A 17 29.57 37.16 -6.97
N THR A 18 30.72 36.50 -7.22
CA THR A 18 31.36 36.52 -8.52
C THR A 18 30.66 35.53 -9.47
N MET A 19 30.72 35.84 -10.78
CA MET A 19 30.13 34.96 -11.80
C MET A 19 30.73 33.54 -11.78
N ILE A 20 32.04 33.44 -11.48
CA ILE A 20 32.74 32.15 -11.37
C ILE A 20 32.30 31.35 -10.16
N GLU A 21 32.01 32.01 -9.04
CA GLU A 21 31.56 31.37 -7.81
C GLU A 21 30.15 30.74 -8.01
N LEU A 22 29.25 31.45 -8.70
CA LEU A 22 27.92 30.93 -9.02
C LEU A 22 28.04 29.75 -10.01
N LEU A 23 28.95 29.82 -10.97
CA LEU A 23 29.20 28.74 -11.94
C LEU A 23 29.68 27.45 -11.24
N VAL A 24 30.62 27.57 -10.29
CA VAL A 24 31.12 26.43 -9.52
C VAL A 24 30.01 25.81 -8.68
N VAL A 25 29.16 26.64 -8.04
CA VAL A 25 28.03 26.16 -7.24
C VAL A 25 27.03 25.36 -8.07
N ILE A 26 26.66 25.83 -9.25
CA ILE A 26 25.70 25.10 -10.10
C ILE A 26 26.27 23.77 -10.61
N ILE A 27 27.57 23.71 -10.89
CA ILE A 27 28.24 22.45 -11.27
C ILE A 27 28.20 21.46 -10.12
N ILE A 28 28.52 21.88 -8.89
CA ILE A 28 28.48 21.02 -7.71
C ILE A 28 27.06 20.51 -7.46
N ILE A 29 26.06 21.39 -7.52
CA ILE A 29 24.65 21.02 -7.35
C ILE A 29 24.23 20.01 -8.45
N GLY A 30 24.64 20.24 -9.69
CA GLY A 30 24.37 19.34 -10.80
C GLY A 30 24.90 17.92 -10.57
N VAL A 31 26.17 17.80 -10.15
CA VAL A 31 26.81 16.50 -9.84
C VAL A 31 26.12 15.82 -8.64
N LEU A 32 25.86 16.54 -7.55
CA LEU A 32 25.19 15.99 -6.38
C LEU A 32 23.76 15.52 -6.71
N SER A 33 23.02 16.29 -7.51
CA SER A 33 21.67 15.94 -7.94
C SER A 33 21.64 14.66 -8.78
N ALA A 34 22.61 14.48 -9.66
CA ALA A 34 22.71 13.27 -10.50
C ALA A 34 22.88 11.97 -9.67
N ILE A 35 23.56 12.07 -8.52
CA ILE A 35 23.78 10.94 -7.61
C ILE A 35 22.55 10.73 -6.70
N ALA A 36 21.93 11.82 -6.24
CA ALA A 36 20.83 11.76 -5.28
C ALA A 36 19.48 11.34 -5.90
N ALA A 37 19.22 11.69 -7.16
CA ALA A 37 17.92 11.48 -7.80
C ALA A 37 17.48 10.00 -7.88
N PRO A 38 18.33 9.02 -8.25
CA PRO A 38 17.92 7.61 -8.28
C PRO A 38 17.52 7.07 -6.89
N GLY A 39 18.27 7.47 -5.85
CA GLY A 39 17.99 7.07 -4.47
C GLY A 39 16.64 7.61 -3.96
N TRP A 40 16.32 8.84 -4.31
CA TRP A 40 15.05 9.47 -3.95
C TRP A 40 13.85 8.76 -4.59
N LEU A 41 13.95 8.40 -5.86
CA LEU A 41 12.89 7.68 -6.56
C LEU A 41 12.64 6.29 -5.94
N ALA A 42 13.70 5.55 -5.63
CA ALA A 42 13.59 4.25 -4.97
C ALA A 42 12.93 4.38 -3.59
N PHE A 43 13.30 5.41 -2.82
CA PHE A 43 12.71 5.71 -1.52
C PHE A 43 11.22 6.03 -1.63
N THR A 44 10.81 6.92 -2.53
CA THR A 44 9.39 7.29 -2.70
C THR A 44 8.54 6.10 -3.16
N ASN A 45 9.05 5.25 -4.04
CA ASN A 45 8.35 4.05 -4.47
C ASN A 45 8.16 3.04 -3.31
N LYS A 46 9.16 2.90 -2.45
CA LYS A 46 9.05 2.06 -1.24
C LYS A 46 8.01 2.61 -0.27
N GLN A 47 7.94 3.93 -0.09
CA GLN A 47 6.91 4.58 0.74
C GLN A 47 5.50 4.31 0.20
N ARG A 48 5.31 4.42 -1.13
CA ARG A 48 4.03 4.11 -1.77
C ARG A 48 3.61 2.66 -1.56
N MET A 49 4.54 1.72 -1.75
CA MET A 49 4.28 0.30 -1.50
C MET A 49 3.88 0.05 -0.04
N ASN A 50 4.56 0.68 0.93
CA ASN A 50 4.22 0.57 2.35
C ASN A 50 2.80 1.13 2.61
N ALA A 51 2.47 2.29 2.06
CA ALA A 51 1.15 2.91 2.25
C ALA A 51 0.01 2.02 1.72
N VAL A 52 0.20 1.39 0.55
CA VAL A 52 -0.79 0.44 0.00
C VAL A 52 -0.91 -0.80 0.89
N ASN A 53 0.20 -1.32 1.40
CA ASN A 53 0.18 -2.46 2.31
C ASN A 53 -0.54 -2.13 3.63
N ASP A 54 -0.27 -0.95 4.20
CA ASP A 54 -0.92 -0.50 5.44
C ASP A 54 -2.42 -0.23 5.22
N ALA A 55 -2.79 0.31 4.07
CA ALA A 55 -4.19 0.46 3.68
C ALA A 55 -4.90 -0.91 3.58
N ALA A 56 -4.25 -1.92 2.96
CA ALA A 56 -4.78 -3.27 2.88
C ALA A 56 -4.96 -3.90 4.28
N LEU A 57 -3.98 -3.72 5.17
CA LEU A 57 -4.07 -4.16 6.57
C LEU A 57 -5.26 -3.52 7.30
N ASN A 58 -5.37 -2.19 7.18
CA ASN A 58 -6.43 -1.44 7.85
C ASN A 58 -7.81 -1.85 7.36
N THR A 59 -7.95 -2.06 6.04
CA THR A 59 -9.23 -2.47 5.44
C THR A 59 -9.61 -3.91 5.84
N LEU A 60 -8.65 -4.84 5.95
CA LEU A 60 -8.91 -6.19 6.47
C LEU A 60 -9.39 -6.13 7.93
N ARG A 61 -8.76 -5.31 8.76
CA ARG A 61 -9.18 -5.09 10.15
C ARG A 61 -10.52 -4.39 10.25
N GLU A 62 -10.84 -3.49 9.32
CA GLU A 62 -12.14 -2.84 9.22
C GLU A 62 -13.23 -3.87 8.93
N ALA A 63 -13.06 -4.71 7.92
CA ALA A 63 -14.01 -5.77 7.59
C ALA A 63 -14.26 -6.71 8.80
N GLN A 64 -13.19 -7.09 9.49
CA GLN A 64 -13.28 -7.93 10.68
C GLN A 64 -14.03 -7.23 11.84
N ARG A 65 -13.80 -5.92 12.05
CA ARG A 65 -14.53 -5.13 13.06
C ARG A 65 -16.00 -4.96 12.70
N GLU A 66 -16.29 -4.68 11.41
CA GLU A 66 -17.66 -4.54 10.93
C GLU A 66 -18.45 -5.84 11.11
N ALA A 67 -17.84 -6.98 10.79
CA ALA A 67 -18.47 -8.28 11.00
C ALA A 67 -18.87 -8.49 12.49
N LYS A 68 -17.95 -8.16 13.41
CA LYS A 68 -18.22 -8.24 14.87
C LYS A 68 -19.28 -7.25 15.34
N ARG A 69 -19.26 -6.02 14.81
CA ARG A 69 -20.16 -4.94 15.19
C ARG A 69 -21.59 -5.19 14.74
N THR A 70 -21.76 -5.60 13.48
CA THR A 70 -23.09 -5.82 12.89
C THR A 70 -23.65 -7.22 13.13
N LYS A 71 -22.82 -8.15 13.63
CA LYS A 71 -23.16 -9.57 13.80
C LYS A 71 -23.52 -10.25 12.48
N GLN A 72 -22.90 -9.81 11.39
CA GLN A 72 -23.08 -10.34 10.04
C GLN A 72 -21.74 -10.65 9.41
N SER A 73 -21.73 -11.57 8.43
CA SER A 73 -20.50 -11.87 7.69
C SER A 73 -20.16 -10.75 6.70
N TYR A 74 -18.90 -10.32 6.70
CA TYR A 74 -18.36 -9.31 5.80
C TYR A 74 -17.27 -9.89 4.90
N SER A 75 -17.34 -9.52 3.64
CA SER A 75 -16.34 -9.86 2.63
C SER A 75 -15.50 -8.65 2.26
N ILE A 76 -14.24 -8.92 1.97
CA ILE A 76 -13.31 -7.95 1.41
C ILE A 76 -12.71 -8.50 0.13
N SER A 77 -12.75 -7.71 -0.93
CA SER A 77 -12.16 -8.04 -2.22
C SER A 77 -11.18 -6.97 -2.66
N PHE A 78 -10.15 -7.40 -3.35
CA PHE A 78 -9.13 -6.52 -3.93
C PHE A 78 -9.14 -6.68 -5.45
N LYS A 79 -8.90 -5.62 -6.19
CA LYS A 79 -8.69 -5.64 -7.64
C LYS A 79 -7.71 -4.56 -8.06
N THR A 80 -7.27 -4.64 -9.28
CA THR A 80 -6.55 -3.54 -9.96
C THR A 80 -7.44 -3.06 -11.09
N ASP A 81 -7.69 -1.75 -11.17
CA ASP A 81 -8.49 -1.17 -12.26
C ASP A 81 -7.74 -1.14 -13.59
N ALA A 82 -8.40 -0.64 -14.65
CA ALA A 82 -7.82 -0.55 -15.98
C ALA A 82 -6.58 0.38 -16.05
N ASP A 83 -6.48 1.33 -15.13
CA ASP A 83 -5.35 2.26 -15.01
C ASP A 83 -4.18 1.68 -14.17
N GLY A 84 -4.29 0.45 -13.70
CA GLY A 84 -3.29 -0.16 -12.83
C GLY A 84 -3.31 0.37 -11.39
N VAL A 85 -4.44 0.94 -10.93
CA VAL A 85 -4.61 1.43 -9.56
C VAL A 85 -5.27 0.36 -8.70
N PRO A 86 -4.64 -0.04 -7.58
CA PRO A 86 -5.23 -1.00 -6.66
C PRO A 86 -6.50 -0.45 -6.00
N GLN A 87 -7.53 -1.27 -5.94
CA GLN A 87 -8.81 -0.95 -5.31
C GLN A 87 -9.22 -2.05 -4.33
N VAL A 88 -10.02 -1.68 -3.35
CA VAL A 88 -10.59 -2.57 -2.35
C VAL A 88 -12.06 -2.28 -2.14
N ALA A 89 -12.84 -3.31 -1.87
CA ALA A 89 -14.23 -3.20 -1.47
C ALA A 89 -14.48 -4.01 -0.20
N VAL A 90 -15.18 -3.41 0.75
CA VAL A 90 -15.71 -4.08 1.96
C VAL A 90 -17.22 -4.06 1.86
N TYR A 91 -17.85 -5.22 1.97
CA TYR A 91 -19.29 -5.37 1.74
C TYR A 91 -19.85 -6.54 2.55
N LEU A 92 -21.16 -6.54 2.77
CA LEU A 92 -21.86 -7.68 3.35
C LEU A 92 -21.68 -8.91 2.47
N ALA A 93 -21.34 -10.03 3.08
CA ALA A 93 -21.13 -11.28 2.36
C ALA A 93 -22.42 -11.83 1.73
N LYS A 94 -23.55 -11.62 2.43
CA LYS A 94 -24.89 -12.08 1.99
C LYS A 94 -25.96 -11.02 2.24
N ASP A 95 -27.02 -11.08 1.47
CA ASP A 95 -28.25 -10.33 1.75
C ASP A 95 -29.11 -11.01 2.83
N SER A 96 -30.26 -10.41 3.15
CA SER A 96 -31.24 -10.94 4.10
C SER A 96 -31.86 -12.29 3.70
N LYS A 97 -31.69 -12.69 2.44
CA LYS A 97 -32.15 -13.97 1.88
C LYS A 97 -31.04 -15.02 1.81
N GLY A 98 -29.83 -14.70 2.25
CA GLY A 98 -28.67 -15.58 2.19
C GLY A 98 -28.00 -15.64 0.82
N ILE A 99 -28.35 -14.73 -0.11
CA ILE A 99 -27.75 -14.66 -1.44
C ILE A 99 -26.41 -13.90 -1.35
N LEU A 100 -25.38 -14.42 -2.02
CA LEU A 100 -24.08 -13.79 -2.12
C LEU A 100 -24.14 -12.41 -2.76
N LEU A 101 -23.60 -11.42 -2.09
CA LEU A 101 -23.51 -10.07 -2.65
C LEU A 101 -22.19 -9.92 -3.44
N PRO A 102 -22.23 -9.33 -4.62
CA PRO A 102 -21.03 -8.98 -5.35
C PRO A 102 -20.29 -7.82 -4.67
N ALA A 103 -18.99 -7.75 -4.89
CA ALA A 103 -18.19 -6.63 -4.44
C ALA A 103 -18.69 -5.31 -5.06
N SER A 104 -19.00 -4.35 -4.21
CA SER A 104 -19.52 -3.03 -4.57
C SER A 104 -18.76 -1.94 -3.83
N SER A 105 -18.93 -0.69 -4.24
CA SER A 105 -18.33 0.48 -3.57
C SER A 105 -16.80 0.40 -3.48
N TRP A 106 -16.18 0.21 -4.63
CA TRP A 106 -14.72 0.13 -4.75
C TRP A 106 -14.06 1.46 -4.37
N LYS A 107 -13.08 1.39 -3.48
CA LYS A 107 -12.23 2.52 -3.03
C LYS A 107 -10.80 2.28 -3.48
N LYS A 108 -10.07 3.34 -3.81
CA LYS A 108 -8.64 3.25 -4.11
C LYS A 108 -7.88 2.84 -2.85
N LEU A 109 -6.97 1.90 -2.99
CA LEU A 109 -6.09 1.49 -1.92
C LEU A 109 -4.93 2.48 -1.81
N GLY A 110 -4.76 3.11 -0.64
CA GLY A 110 -3.77 4.18 -0.45
C GLY A 110 -4.22 5.56 -0.93
N GLU A 111 -5.51 5.88 -0.83
CA GLU A 111 -6.14 7.11 -1.33
C GLU A 111 -5.47 8.42 -0.88
N ASN A 112 -4.76 8.41 0.24
CA ASN A 112 -4.07 9.59 0.80
C ASN A 112 -2.71 9.89 0.15
N GLN A 113 -2.29 9.12 -0.85
CA GLN A 113 -1.05 9.35 -1.59
C GLN A 113 -1.32 9.42 -3.09
N GLU A 114 -0.86 10.49 -3.72
CA GLU A 114 -0.83 10.57 -5.18
C GLU A 114 0.09 9.47 -5.73
N MET A 115 -0.52 8.36 -6.15
CA MET A 115 0.22 7.28 -6.80
C MET A 115 0.14 7.42 -8.31
N PRO A 116 1.27 7.50 -9.01
CA PRO A 116 1.28 7.35 -10.46
C PRO A 116 0.68 5.99 -10.83
N LYS A 117 -0.13 5.98 -11.89
CA LYS A 117 -0.78 4.77 -12.40
C LYS A 117 0.26 3.68 -12.65
N GLY A 118 -0.08 2.45 -12.29
CA GLY A 118 0.76 1.29 -12.54
C GLY A 118 2.10 1.24 -11.79
N THR A 119 2.29 2.03 -10.71
CA THR A 119 3.52 1.99 -9.91
C THR A 119 3.57 0.77 -8.98
N VAL A 120 2.41 0.37 -8.46
CA VAL A 120 2.27 -0.69 -7.47
C VAL A 120 1.41 -1.81 -8.04
N LEU A 121 1.86 -3.04 -7.84
CA LEU A 121 1.16 -4.27 -8.21
C LEU A 121 0.62 -4.93 -6.94
N VAL A 122 -0.66 -5.29 -6.95
CA VAL A 122 -1.27 -6.11 -5.90
C VAL A 122 -1.53 -7.50 -6.42
N GLY A 123 -1.27 -8.50 -5.60
CA GLY A 123 -1.53 -9.90 -5.90
C GLY A 123 -1.97 -10.68 -4.68
N THR A 124 -2.51 -11.84 -4.91
CA THR A 124 -3.00 -12.71 -3.85
C THR A 124 -2.72 -14.18 -4.17
N ASN A 125 -2.70 -15.01 -3.15
CA ASN A 125 -2.70 -16.46 -3.31
C ASN A 125 -4.11 -17.08 -3.25
N LEU A 126 -5.17 -16.27 -3.27
CA LEU A 126 -6.54 -16.75 -3.19
C LEU A 126 -6.97 -17.46 -4.48
N THR A 127 -7.48 -18.68 -4.35
CA THR A 127 -8.07 -19.48 -5.43
C THR A 127 -9.58 -19.63 -5.28
N GLY A 128 -10.13 -19.27 -4.13
CA GLY A 128 -11.54 -19.26 -3.80
C GLY A 128 -11.80 -18.44 -2.53
N VAL A 129 -13.07 -18.37 -2.10
CA VAL A 129 -13.44 -17.72 -0.84
C VAL A 129 -12.68 -18.37 0.30
N ASN A 130 -11.90 -17.59 1.04
CA ASN A 130 -11.06 -18.06 2.16
C ASN A 130 -10.17 -19.28 1.83
N THR A 131 -9.79 -19.43 0.56
CA THR A 131 -8.99 -20.57 0.11
C THR A 131 -7.70 -20.09 -0.51
N ALA A 132 -6.56 -20.48 0.06
CA ALA A 132 -5.23 -20.16 -0.42
C ALA A 132 -4.68 -21.23 -1.36
N GLY A 133 -4.07 -20.81 -2.44
CA GLY A 133 -3.26 -21.64 -3.35
C GLY A 133 -1.77 -21.57 -3.03
N SER A 134 -0.97 -22.17 -3.90
CA SER A 134 0.48 -22.30 -3.78
C SER A 134 1.28 -21.19 -4.49
N SER A 135 0.62 -20.25 -5.15
CA SER A 135 1.29 -19.19 -5.92
C SER A 135 0.61 -17.83 -5.73
N LEU A 136 1.40 -16.76 -5.85
CA LEU A 136 0.86 -15.40 -5.93
C LEU A 136 0.45 -15.11 -7.37
N THR A 137 -0.79 -14.67 -7.54
CA THR A 137 -1.33 -14.18 -8.82
C THR A 137 -1.57 -12.70 -8.77
N PRO A 138 -1.10 -11.92 -9.77
CA PRO A 138 -1.44 -10.51 -9.87
C PRO A 138 -2.96 -10.34 -9.99
N LEU A 139 -3.49 -9.36 -9.30
CA LEU A 139 -4.90 -8.98 -9.43
C LEU A 139 -5.05 -8.09 -10.67
N THR A 140 -5.48 -8.70 -11.77
CA THR A 140 -5.79 -8.01 -13.03
C THR A 140 -7.28 -8.10 -13.33
N GLY A 141 -7.94 -6.95 -13.54
CA GLY A 141 -9.36 -6.92 -13.89
C GLY A 141 -10.30 -7.29 -12.74
N ASN A 142 -11.41 -7.95 -13.08
CA ASN A 142 -12.51 -8.22 -12.15
C ASN A 142 -12.41 -9.56 -11.39
N GLN A 143 -11.33 -10.30 -11.52
CA GLN A 143 -11.16 -11.59 -10.84
C GLN A 143 -10.71 -11.36 -9.40
N THR A 144 -11.67 -11.31 -8.49
CA THR A 144 -11.41 -11.12 -7.07
C THR A 144 -12.04 -12.24 -6.28
N GLN A 145 -11.20 -13.01 -5.61
CA GLN A 145 -11.69 -13.96 -4.60
C GLN A 145 -11.75 -13.23 -3.26
N PRO A 146 -12.88 -13.25 -2.55
CA PRO A 146 -13.00 -12.53 -1.30
C PRO A 146 -12.36 -13.27 -0.13
N ILE A 147 -11.88 -12.47 0.84
CA ILE A 147 -11.65 -12.92 2.20
C ILE A 147 -12.92 -12.57 2.99
N THR A 148 -13.55 -13.55 3.61
CA THR A 148 -14.81 -13.37 4.33
C THR A 148 -14.62 -13.69 5.80
N PHE A 149 -15.00 -12.73 6.66
CA PHE A 149 -15.03 -12.89 8.10
C PHE A 149 -16.47 -13.15 8.57
N ASP A 150 -16.64 -14.06 9.53
CA ASP A 150 -17.91 -14.29 10.21
C ASP A 150 -18.19 -13.24 11.29
N TYR A 151 -19.34 -13.33 11.94
CA TYR A 151 -19.77 -12.42 13.00
C TYR A 151 -18.89 -12.46 14.27
N GLN A 152 -18.05 -13.45 14.43
CA GLN A 152 -17.05 -13.55 15.50
C GLN A 152 -15.70 -12.95 15.07
N GLY A 153 -15.54 -12.67 13.77
CA GLY A 153 -14.30 -12.18 13.17
C GLY A 153 -13.32 -13.28 12.80
N ASN A 154 -13.77 -14.53 12.76
CA ASN A 154 -13.01 -15.65 12.22
C ASN A 154 -13.15 -15.71 10.70
N LEU A 155 -12.31 -16.47 10.02
CA LEU A 155 -12.55 -16.80 8.61
C LEU A 155 -13.87 -17.60 8.50
N SER A 156 -14.81 -17.08 7.71
CA SER A 156 -16.12 -17.72 7.55
C SER A 156 -15.99 -19.07 6.85
N SER A 157 -16.62 -20.09 7.43
CA SER A 157 -16.78 -21.43 6.83
C SER A 157 -18.09 -21.57 6.05
N GLU A 158 -18.83 -20.48 5.88
CA GLU A 158 -20.19 -20.47 5.33
C GLU A 158 -20.25 -20.84 3.85
N TYR A 159 -19.14 -20.61 3.12
CA TYR A 159 -19.03 -20.90 1.69
C TYR A 159 -18.25 -22.18 1.40
N ASN A 160 -17.13 -22.34 2.05
CA ASN A 160 -16.24 -23.49 2.02
C ASN A 160 -15.48 -23.52 3.35
N SER A 161 -14.99 -24.69 3.73
CA SER A 161 -14.04 -24.75 4.85
C SER A 161 -12.80 -23.91 4.49
N PRO A 162 -12.44 -22.91 5.31
CA PRO A 162 -11.29 -22.08 5.05
C PRO A 162 -10.00 -22.92 4.91
N ASN A 163 -9.21 -22.64 3.88
CA ASN A 163 -7.95 -23.32 3.61
C ASN A 163 -6.81 -22.30 3.57
N LEU A 164 -5.89 -22.45 4.50
CA LEU A 164 -4.73 -21.56 4.64
C LEU A 164 -3.56 -21.90 3.69
N GLY A 165 -3.78 -22.83 2.74
CA GLY A 165 -2.82 -23.21 1.74
C GLY A 165 -1.71 -24.15 2.23
N PRO A 166 -0.70 -24.40 1.41
CA PRO A 166 0.42 -25.27 1.76
C PRO A 166 1.11 -24.79 3.03
N ASN A 167 1.45 -25.72 3.92
CA ASN A 167 2.12 -25.42 5.20
C ASN A 167 1.41 -24.39 6.10
N ASN A 168 0.09 -24.19 5.91
CA ASN A 168 -0.71 -23.21 6.66
C ASN A 168 -0.12 -21.80 6.65
N LYS A 169 0.43 -21.38 5.50
CA LYS A 169 1.05 -20.05 5.38
C LYS A 169 0.05 -18.89 5.43
N GLY A 170 -1.23 -19.15 5.19
CA GLY A 170 -2.31 -18.18 5.33
C GLY A 170 -2.80 -17.60 4.01
N LEU A 171 -3.84 -16.78 4.11
CA LEU A 171 -4.35 -16.00 2.99
C LEU A 171 -3.48 -14.75 2.85
N ILE A 172 -2.82 -14.59 1.70
CA ILE A 172 -1.82 -13.56 1.46
C ILE A 172 -2.36 -12.54 0.46
N VAL A 173 -2.31 -11.26 0.83
CA VAL A 173 -2.45 -10.12 -0.08
C VAL A 173 -1.09 -9.45 -0.15
N SER A 174 -0.43 -9.54 -1.29
CA SER A 174 0.94 -9.03 -1.49
C SER A 174 0.93 -7.76 -2.34
N VAL A 175 1.82 -6.85 -1.99
CA VAL A 175 2.04 -5.57 -2.65
C VAL A 175 3.50 -5.52 -3.09
N ALA A 176 3.73 -5.25 -4.36
CA ALA A 176 5.06 -5.14 -4.96
C ALA A 176 5.13 -3.93 -5.89
N LEU A 177 6.34 -3.51 -6.27
CA LEU A 177 6.52 -2.53 -7.33
C LEU A 177 6.35 -3.21 -8.70
N THR A 178 5.63 -2.58 -9.61
CA THR A 178 5.36 -3.14 -10.94
C THR A 178 6.64 -3.48 -11.71
N GLN A 179 7.69 -2.68 -11.54
CA GLN A 179 8.98 -2.89 -12.21
C GLN A 179 9.68 -4.19 -11.83
N SER A 180 9.54 -4.64 -10.59
CA SER A 180 10.19 -5.87 -10.07
C SER A 180 9.23 -7.05 -9.93
N GLY A 181 7.93 -6.80 -10.03
CA GLY A 181 6.90 -7.80 -9.80
C GLY A 181 7.03 -8.49 -8.44
N PHE A 182 6.43 -9.67 -8.31
CA PHE A 182 6.51 -10.45 -7.07
C PHE A 182 7.84 -11.20 -6.87
N SER A 183 8.77 -11.09 -7.80
CA SER A 183 10.14 -11.62 -7.66
C SER A 183 11.06 -10.69 -6.87
N GLY A 184 10.75 -9.38 -6.88
CA GLY A 184 11.52 -8.36 -6.15
C GLY A 184 11.03 -8.16 -4.71
N THR A 185 11.42 -7.01 -4.15
CA THR A 185 10.97 -6.58 -2.82
C THR A 185 9.46 -6.42 -2.78
N LYS A 186 8.84 -7.04 -1.81
CA LYS A 186 7.39 -7.04 -1.62
C LYS A 186 7.02 -6.94 -0.15
N ARG A 187 5.82 -6.41 0.08
CA ARG A 187 5.16 -6.39 1.38
C ARG A 187 3.87 -7.19 1.28
N CYS A 188 3.40 -7.72 2.39
CA CYS A 188 2.13 -8.43 2.37
C CYS A 188 1.37 -8.31 3.70
N VAL A 189 0.07 -8.52 3.60
CA VAL A 189 -0.81 -8.77 4.73
C VAL A 189 -1.24 -10.22 4.65
N ILE A 190 -1.14 -10.92 5.77
CA ILE A 190 -1.39 -12.35 5.87
C ILE A 190 -2.47 -12.60 6.92
N VAL A 191 -3.57 -13.25 6.53
CA VAL A 191 -4.50 -13.84 7.50
C VAL A 191 -3.97 -15.23 7.86
N ARG A 192 -3.34 -15.32 9.04
CA ARG A 192 -2.48 -16.43 9.44
C ARG A 192 -3.23 -17.61 10.03
N THR A 193 -4.39 -17.38 10.61
CA THR A 193 -5.16 -18.40 11.32
C THR A 193 -6.63 -18.39 10.95
N LEU A 194 -7.31 -19.49 11.15
CA LEU A 194 -8.77 -19.59 10.97
C LEU A 194 -9.54 -18.63 11.88
N LEU A 195 -8.94 -18.25 13.02
CA LEU A 195 -9.50 -17.25 13.94
C LEU A 195 -9.31 -15.80 13.44
N GLY A 196 -8.84 -15.60 12.20
CA GLY A 196 -8.71 -14.28 11.61
C GLY A 196 -7.55 -13.44 12.15
N SER A 197 -6.46 -14.06 12.65
CA SER A 197 -5.25 -13.32 13.04
C SER A 197 -4.58 -12.72 11.81
N ILE A 198 -4.40 -11.40 11.80
CA ILE A 198 -3.84 -10.65 10.68
C ILE A 198 -2.44 -10.15 11.04
N GLN A 199 -1.47 -10.44 10.21
CA GLN A 199 -0.07 -10.05 10.35
C GLN A 199 0.44 -9.38 9.07
N THR A 200 1.49 -8.57 9.19
CA THR A 200 2.24 -8.05 8.04
C THR A 200 3.52 -8.85 7.86
N GLY A 201 3.95 -9.00 6.61
CA GLY A 201 5.19 -9.68 6.24
C GLY A 201 5.94 -8.92 5.16
N GLN A 202 7.16 -9.38 4.90
CA GLN A 202 8.01 -8.85 3.84
C GLN A 202 8.77 -9.98 3.14
N ASP A 203 9.05 -9.78 1.87
CA ASP A 203 9.88 -10.63 1.01
C ASP A 203 9.54 -12.14 1.11
N ASN A 204 10.36 -12.95 1.74
CA ASN A 204 10.17 -14.39 1.87
C ASN A 204 8.93 -14.79 2.68
N GLN A 205 8.46 -13.93 3.59
CA GLN A 205 7.23 -14.18 4.35
C GLN A 205 5.98 -14.05 3.49
N CYS A 206 6.09 -13.38 2.35
CA CYS A 206 5.00 -13.15 1.39
C CYS A 206 4.93 -14.23 0.30
N ILE A 207 5.60 -15.35 0.47
CA ILE A 207 5.58 -16.50 -0.46
C ILE A 207 4.65 -17.56 0.11
N PRO A 208 3.62 -18.01 -0.66
CA PRO A 208 2.69 -19.06 -0.26
C PRO A 208 3.33 -20.39 0.05
#